data_00fd365b4d9ca6ead2aad5498946ea5c
#
_entry.id   00fd365b4d9ca6ead2aad5498946ea5c
#
_cell.length_a   1.000
_cell.length_b   1.000
_cell.length_c   1.000
_cell.angle_alpha   90.00
_cell.angle_beta   90.00
_cell.angle_gamma   90.00
#
_symmetry.space_group_name_H-M   'P 1'
#
loop_
_entity.id
_entity.type
_entity.pdbx_description
1 polymer ?
#
loop_
_entity_poly.entity_id
_entity_poly.type
_entity_poly.pdbx_seq_one_letter_code
_entity_poly.pdbx_strand_id
1 'polypeptide(L)'
;MSGHGAPDGELDADDLVALVESLREVASKIGRVETRAHPAGRPPSRTRRVARLMVGLAAGSTTVRVHRAGLPGALDFELAEERTFDETFAGLVDGIARNHRPAWVGDPLALATAHLVSALRQAAPRVEFAVDGVSRGAVETASLHRDLWQVPLRAGPEEVSVVGRLYSANLHSHRFRLEDAVGTRIVLPSVVDDSAAARLLDALVVAVGVPEYAADGGIAAIRNATISPAADVSVTGLVPSGVPIEEILASAPGPGLEHALDLTDEEFDSFLRAVRG
;
A
#
# COMPACT_ATOMS: atom_id res chain seq x y z
N MET A 1 8.14 24.39 7.73
CA MET A 1 7.72 24.65 6.33
C MET A 1 7.62 26.15 6.16
N SER A 2 8.07 26.70 5.05
CA SER A 2 8.08 28.14 4.82
C SER A 2 7.88 28.48 3.35
N GLY A 3 7.39 29.72 3.06
CA GLY A 3 7.18 30.23 1.70
C GLY A 3 5.88 29.78 1.04
N HIS A 4 4.97 29.09 1.76
CA HIS A 4 3.60 28.85 1.31
C HIS A 4 2.73 30.10 1.45
N GLY A 5 1.63 30.17 0.71
CA GLY A 5 0.75 31.36 0.72
C GLY A 5 -0.16 31.50 1.94
N ALA A 6 -0.17 30.52 2.85
CA ALA A 6 -0.95 30.55 4.09
C ALA A 6 -0.23 31.36 5.18
N PRO A 7 -0.96 31.95 6.15
CA PRO A 7 -0.37 32.59 7.33
C PRO A 7 0.54 31.65 8.14
N ASP A 8 1.45 32.23 8.91
CA ASP A 8 2.32 31.46 9.80
C ASP A 8 1.51 30.61 10.80
N GLY A 9 1.82 29.32 10.85
CA GLY A 9 1.13 28.35 11.69
C GLY A 9 -0.08 27.68 11.00
N GLU A 10 -0.41 28.05 9.79
CA GLU A 10 -1.49 27.45 9.01
C GLU A 10 -0.94 26.66 7.82
N LEU A 11 -1.69 25.70 7.35
CA LEU A 11 -1.46 24.95 6.13
C LEU A 11 -2.82 24.73 5.47
N ASP A 12 -2.85 24.77 4.14
CA ASP A 12 -4.07 24.42 3.42
C ASP A 12 -4.58 23.03 3.81
N ALA A 13 -5.89 22.87 3.92
CA ALA A 13 -6.49 21.63 4.40
C ALA A 13 -6.18 20.45 3.48
N ASP A 14 -6.20 20.66 2.16
CA ASP A 14 -5.92 19.61 1.18
C ASP A 14 -4.44 19.19 1.23
N ASP A 15 -3.54 20.17 1.41
CA ASP A 15 -2.10 19.94 1.57
C ASP A 15 -1.81 19.17 2.87
N LEU A 16 -2.48 19.54 3.96
CA LEU A 16 -2.36 18.83 5.24
C LEU A 16 -2.85 17.38 5.12
N VAL A 17 -4.00 17.15 4.49
CA VAL A 17 -4.55 15.81 4.26
C VAL A 17 -3.58 14.98 3.42
N ALA A 18 -3.09 15.52 2.30
CA ALA A 18 -2.13 14.83 1.43
C ALA A 18 -0.84 14.46 2.18
N LEU A 19 -0.34 15.37 3.02
CA LEU A 19 0.85 15.13 3.84
C LEU A 19 0.61 14.04 4.89
N VAL A 20 -0.51 14.08 5.61
CA VAL A 20 -0.85 13.11 6.65
C VAL A 20 -1.09 11.72 6.03
N GLU A 21 -1.77 11.64 4.90
CA GLU A 21 -2.01 10.37 4.20
C GLU A 21 -0.71 9.74 3.70
N SER A 22 0.19 10.53 3.10
CA SER A 22 1.49 10.03 2.64
C SER A 22 2.40 9.63 3.80
N LEU A 23 2.41 10.35 4.92
CA LEU A 23 3.11 9.95 6.14
C LEU A 23 2.58 8.62 6.70
N ARG A 24 1.25 8.45 6.72
CA ARG A 24 0.62 7.20 7.15
C ARG A 24 0.96 6.04 6.23
N GLU A 25 1.03 6.28 4.93
CA GLU A 25 1.43 5.25 3.96
C GLU A 25 2.88 4.82 4.20
N VAL A 26 3.82 5.76 4.31
CA VAL A 26 5.23 5.49 4.65
C VAL A 26 5.34 4.70 5.94
N ALA A 27 4.67 5.13 7.02
CA ALA A 27 4.68 4.42 8.29
C ALA A 27 4.14 2.99 8.17
N SER A 28 3.07 2.79 7.41
CA SER A 28 2.51 1.46 7.16
C SER A 28 3.52 0.55 6.42
N LYS A 29 4.26 1.08 5.44
CA LYS A 29 5.28 0.30 4.70
C LYS A 29 6.46 -0.05 5.60
N ILE A 30 6.98 0.87 6.40
CA ILE A 30 8.02 0.60 7.40
C ILE A 30 7.53 -0.47 8.39
N GLY A 31 6.35 -0.28 8.99
CA GLY A 31 5.81 -1.23 9.95
C GLY A 31 5.61 -2.64 9.38
N ARG A 32 5.31 -2.78 8.08
CA ARG A 32 5.23 -4.10 7.42
C ARG A 32 6.60 -4.75 7.30
N VAL A 33 7.63 -3.98 6.96
CA VAL A 33 9.01 -4.50 6.88
C VAL A 33 9.44 -4.99 8.26
N GLU A 34 9.28 -4.16 9.30
CA GLU A 34 9.70 -4.47 10.67
C GLU A 34 8.95 -5.67 11.26
N THR A 35 7.65 -5.80 10.97
CA THR A 35 6.84 -6.93 11.46
C THR A 35 6.85 -8.14 10.51
N ARG A 36 7.63 -8.10 9.42
CA ARG A 36 7.68 -9.13 8.36
C ARG A 36 6.29 -9.48 7.81
N ALA A 37 5.41 -8.49 7.73
CA ALA A 37 4.06 -8.66 7.21
C ALA A 37 4.05 -8.61 5.68
N HIS A 38 3.04 -9.27 5.07
CA HIS A 38 2.86 -9.23 3.62
C HIS A 38 2.74 -7.79 3.11
N PRO A 39 3.39 -7.43 1.98
CA PRO A 39 3.43 -6.06 1.47
C PRO A 39 2.07 -5.52 1.03
N ALA A 40 1.13 -6.39 0.65
CA ALA A 40 -0.21 -6.04 0.18
C ALA A 40 -1.33 -6.44 1.17
N GLY A 41 -2.54 -5.92 0.95
CA GLY A 41 -3.72 -6.21 1.74
C GLY A 41 -3.81 -5.41 3.05
N ARG A 42 -4.79 -5.74 3.91
CA ARG A 42 -5.00 -5.05 5.19
C ARG A 42 -3.85 -5.35 6.16
N PRO A 43 -3.18 -4.34 6.75
CA PRO A 43 -2.10 -4.57 7.71
C PRO A 43 -2.59 -5.34 8.94
N PRO A 44 -1.83 -6.32 9.44
CA PRO A 44 -2.08 -6.97 10.72
C PRO A 44 -2.18 -5.98 11.89
N SER A 45 -2.83 -6.36 12.98
CA SER A 45 -2.97 -5.51 14.17
C SER A 45 -1.62 -5.06 14.74
N ARG A 46 -0.63 -5.95 14.75
CA ARG A 46 0.76 -5.67 15.18
C ARG A 46 1.40 -4.57 14.30
N THR A 47 1.34 -4.70 12.98
CA THR A 47 1.85 -3.68 12.04
C THR A 47 1.18 -2.34 12.26
N ARG A 48 -0.17 -2.31 12.39
CA ARG A 48 -0.91 -1.07 12.64
C ARG A 48 -0.52 -0.39 13.95
N ARG A 49 -0.14 -1.18 14.94
CA ARG A 49 0.28 -0.69 16.26
C ARG A 49 1.64 -0.01 16.18
N VAL A 50 2.64 -0.69 15.59
CA VAL A 50 4.01 -0.15 15.40
C VAL A 50 4.00 1.08 14.49
N ALA A 51 3.18 1.09 13.43
CA ALA A 51 3.09 2.16 12.44
C ALA A 51 2.15 3.32 12.83
N ARG A 52 1.62 3.34 14.07
CA ARG A 52 0.67 4.37 14.49
C ARG A 52 1.38 5.69 14.74
N LEU A 53 1.15 6.66 13.84
CA LEU A 53 1.66 8.02 13.98
C LEU A 53 0.63 8.94 14.63
N MET A 54 1.13 9.88 15.38
CA MET A 54 0.43 11.08 15.85
C MET A 54 1.01 12.28 15.11
N VAL A 55 0.14 13.09 14.55
CA VAL A 55 0.52 14.31 13.81
C VAL A 55 -0.10 15.50 14.50
N GLY A 56 0.69 16.52 14.73
CA GLY A 56 0.26 17.77 15.35
C GLY A 56 0.91 18.97 14.67
N LEU A 57 0.22 20.10 14.73
CA LEU A 57 0.75 21.40 14.31
C LEU A 57 1.25 22.16 15.55
N ALA A 58 2.42 22.76 15.46
CA ALA A 58 2.92 23.62 16.53
C ALA A 58 2.49 25.07 16.28
N ALA A 59 2.11 25.77 17.34
CA ALA A 59 1.74 27.18 17.28
C ALA A 59 2.95 28.06 16.86
N GLY A 60 2.70 29.10 16.08
CA GLY A 60 3.66 30.15 15.72
C GLY A 60 4.60 29.84 14.56
N SER A 61 4.56 28.63 13.98
CA SER A 61 5.23 28.29 12.73
C SER A 61 4.50 27.12 12.06
N THR A 62 4.62 26.99 10.75
CA THR A 62 4.08 25.81 10.05
C THR A 62 4.96 24.60 10.31
N THR A 63 5.01 24.16 11.55
CA THR A 63 5.78 23.00 12.00
C THR A 63 4.85 21.82 12.18
N VAL A 64 4.98 20.82 11.32
CA VAL A 64 4.30 19.54 11.46
C VAL A 64 5.15 18.64 12.35
N ARG A 65 4.62 18.28 13.52
CA ARG A 65 5.24 17.33 14.43
C ARG A 65 4.70 15.95 14.17
N VAL A 66 5.59 15.01 13.93
CA VAL A 66 5.25 13.61 13.70
C VAL A 66 5.97 12.78 14.75
N HIS A 67 5.22 11.99 15.49
CA HIS A 67 5.78 11.04 16.45
C HIS A 67 4.95 9.77 16.47
N ARG A 68 5.57 8.68 16.83
CA ARG A 68 4.86 7.43 17.02
C ARG A 68 4.05 7.46 18.31
N ALA A 69 2.82 6.91 18.28
CA ALA A 69 2.04 6.75 19.50
C ALA A 69 2.66 5.62 20.33
N GLY A 70 3.35 5.96 21.40
CA GLY A 70 3.90 4.98 22.35
C GLY A 70 2.81 4.06 22.93
N LEU A 71 3.21 2.84 23.27
CA LEU A 71 2.31 1.83 23.84
C LEU A 71 2.57 1.72 25.34
N PRO A 72 1.62 2.14 26.19
CA PRO A 72 1.69 1.83 27.62
C PRO A 72 1.66 0.29 27.79
N GLY A 73 2.65 -0.25 28.49
CA GLY A 73 2.75 -1.70 28.76
C GLY A 73 3.28 -2.54 27.58
N ALA A 74 4.01 -1.95 26.62
CA ALA A 74 4.67 -2.68 25.55
C ALA A 74 5.66 -3.72 26.11
N LEU A 75 5.71 -4.90 25.48
CA LEU A 75 6.67 -5.95 25.81
C LEU A 75 8.04 -5.63 25.19
N ASP A 76 9.14 -6.20 25.71
CA ASP A 76 10.50 -5.90 25.27
C ASP A 76 10.73 -6.06 23.75
N PHE A 77 10.12 -7.08 23.14
CA PHE A 77 10.22 -7.27 21.69
C PHE A 77 9.42 -6.23 20.88
N GLU A 78 8.33 -5.72 21.43
CA GLU A 78 7.57 -4.61 20.83
C GLU A 78 8.38 -3.32 20.88
N LEU A 79 9.13 -3.09 21.98
CA LEU A 79 10.05 -1.96 22.12
C LEU A 79 11.21 -2.02 21.11
N ALA A 80 11.70 -3.23 20.80
CA ALA A 80 12.72 -3.42 19.77
C ALA A 80 12.19 -3.04 18.38
N GLU A 81 11.00 -3.51 17.99
CA GLU A 81 10.36 -3.15 16.72
C GLU A 81 10.08 -1.65 16.63
N GLU A 82 9.67 -1.05 17.73
CA GLU A 82 9.43 0.37 17.82
C GLU A 82 10.70 1.18 17.59
N ARG A 83 11.82 0.77 18.18
CA ARG A 83 13.11 1.40 17.98
C ARG A 83 13.59 1.29 16.54
N THR A 84 13.50 0.11 15.95
CA THR A 84 13.89 -0.12 14.57
C THR A 84 13.01 0.69 13.61
N PHE A 85 11.70 0.81 13.90
CA PHE A 85 10.82 1.69 13.15
C PHE A 85 11.28 3.16 13.19
N ASP A 86 11.59 3.68 14.40
CA ASP A 86 11.99 5.07 14.59
C ASP A 86 13.35 5.36 13.88
N GLU A 87 14.29 4.42 13.94
CA GLU A 87 15.58 4.48 13.23
C GLU A 87 15.39 4.46 11.70
N THR A 88 14.52 3.57 11.20
CA THR A 88 14.19 3.45 9.77
C THR A 88 13.51 4.71 9.26
N PHE A 89 12.56 5.25 10.03
CA PHE A 89 11.87 6.49 9.68
C PHE A 89 12.83 7.69 9.67
N ALA A 90 13.69 7.80 10.66
CA ALA A 90 14.73 8.84 10.71
C ALA A 90 15.70 8.74 9.53
N GLY A 91 16.15 7.53 9.19
CA GLY A 91 17.02 7.29 8.03
C GLY A 91 16.34 7.65 6.70
N LEU A 92 15.01 7.46 6.59
CA LEU A 92 14.25 7.89 5.42
C LEU A 92 14.18 9.41 5.32
N VAL A 93 13.92 10.10 6.44
CA VAL A 93 13.92 11.56 6.51
C VAL A 93 15.28 12.14 6.12
N ASP A 94 16.38 11.55 6.60
CA ASP A 94 17.74 11.91 6.19
C ASP A 94 17.96 11.72 4.68
N GLY A 95 17.44 10.64 4.12
CA GLY A 95 17.48 10.38 2.67
C GLY A 95 16.75 11.46 1.87
N ILE A 96 15.55 11.85 2.30
CA ILE A 96 14.77 12.92 1.67
C ILE A 96 15.52 14.26 1.78
N ALA A 97 16.00 14.61 2.99
CA ALA A 97 16.72 15.86 3.24
C ALA A 97 17.98 16.01 2.38
N ARG A 98 18.66 14.90 2.07
CA ARG A 98 19.85 14.85 1.21
C ARG A 98 19.56 14.58 -0.26
N ASN A 99 18.28 14.47 -0.63
CA ASN A 99 17.82 14.10 -1.97
C ASN A 99 18.50 12.80 -2.48
N HIS A 100 18.51 11.79 -1.63
CA HIS A 100 19.15 10.50 -1.87
C HIS A 100 18.26 9.34 -1.42
N ARG A 101 18.09 8.32 -2.27
CA ARG A 101 17.41 7.08 -1.89
C ARG A 101 18.41 6.12 -1.24
N PRO A 102 18.28 5.81 0.06
CA PRO A 102 19.12 4.81 0.70
C PRO A 102 18.97 3.42 0.07
N ALA A 103 20.04 2.64 -0.01
CA ALA A 103 20.04 1.32 -0.66
C ALA A 103 19.09 0.29 0.01
N TRP A 104 18.78 0.48 1.28
CA TRP A 104 17.86 -0.39 2.03
C TRP A 104 16.38 -0.11 1.74
N VAL A 105 16.05 0.99 1.06
CA VAL A 105 14.66 1.37 0.73
C VAL A 105 14.17 0.51 -0.42
N GLY A 106 13.38 -0.51 -0.09
CA GLY A 106 12.71 -1.38 -1.07
C GLY A 106 11.59 -0.66 -1.82
N ASP A 107 11.15 -1.28 -2.92
CA ASP A 107 10.19 -0.67 -3.87
C ASP A 107 8.88 -0.19 -3.25
N PRO A 108 8.20 -0.95 -2.35
CA PRO A 108 6.96 -0.46 -1.74
C PRO A 108 7.14 0.79 -0.88
N LEU A 109 8.28 0.90 -0.17
CA LEU A 109 8.60 2.07 0.64
C LEU A 109 9.04 3.25 -0.24
N ALA A 110 9.76 2.98 -1.34
CA ALA A 110 10.15 4.01 -2.30
C ALA A 110 8.92 4.67 -2.93
N LEU A 111 7.92 3.90 -3.35
CA LEU A 111 6.66 4.43 -3.90
C LEU A 111 5.93 5.31 -2.89
N ALA A 112 5.79 4.85 -1.64
CA ALA A 112 5.19 5.66 -0.57
C ALA A 112 5.97 6.95 -0.30
N THR A 113 7.30 6.89 -0.39
CA THR A 113 8.17 8.07 -0.25
C THR A 113 8.01 9.04 -1.42
N ALA A 114 7.82 8.55 -2.65
CA ALA A 114 7.51 9.40 -3.80
C ALA A 114 6.21 10.20 -3.59
N HIS A 115 5.18 9.60 -2.96
CA HIS A 115 3.94 10.29 -2.59
C HIS A 115 4.22 11.35 -1.52
N LEU A 116 5.02 11.04 -0.49
CA LEU A 116 5.41 12.00 0.54
C LEU A 116 6.19 13.18 -0.04
N VAL A 117 7.17 12.93 -0.92
CA VAL A 117 7.91 13.99 -1.63
C VAL A 117 6.96 14.88 -2.44
N SER A 118 5.95 14.29 -3.10
CA SER A 118 4.94 15.06 -3.84
C SER A 118 4.10 15.94 -2.92
N ALA A 119 3.65 15.40 -1.79
CA ALA A 119 2.89 16.16 -0.79
C ALA A 119 3.71 17.29 -0.16
N LEU A 120 4.99 17.06 0.13
CA LEU A 120 5.90 18.10 0.61
C LEU A 120 6.10 19.24 -0.41
N ARG A 121 6.22 18.92 -1.70
CA ARG A 121 6.35 19.91 -2.78
C ARG A 121 5.09 20.75 -2.97
N GLN A 122 3.93 20.15 -2.73
CA GLN A 122 2.66 20.85 -2.78
C GLN A 122 2.47 21.76 -1.56
N ALA A 123 2.81 21.25 -0.37
CA ALA A 123 2.57 21.93 0.89
C ALA A 123 3.45 23.16 1.14
N ALA A 124 4.72 23.17 0.68
CA ALA A 124 5.62 24.31 0.89
C ALA A 124 6.81 24.30 -0.07
N PRO A 125 7.28 25.48 -0.53
CA PRO A 125 8.47 25.57 -1.36
C PRO A 125 9.77 25.24 -0.61
N ARG A 126 9.79 25.37 0.72
CA ARG A 126 10.94 25.04 1.56
C ARG A 126 10.52 24.25 2.80
N VAL A 127 11.23 23.16 3.07
CA VAL A 127 11.02 22.30 4.25
C VAL A 127 12.33 22.10 4.98
N GLU A 128 12.30 22.29 6.30
CA GLU A 128 13.37 21.88 7.19
C GLU A 128 12.97 20.62 7.92
N PHE A 129 13.87 19.67 7.98
CA PHE A 129 13.70 18.41 8.68
C PHE A 129 14.46 18.41 10.00
N ALA A 130 13.84 17.92 11.05
CA ALA A 130 14.47 17.67 12.33
C ALA A 130 14.02 16.31 12.88
N VAL A 131 14.95 15.60 13.52
CA VAL A 131 14.69 14.34 14.23
C VAL A 131 15.18 14.53 15.66
N ASP A 132 14.32 14.27 16.63
CA ASP A 132 14.60 14.48 18.07
C ASP A 132 15.12 15.89 18.39
N GLY A 133 14.58 16.90 17.70
CA GLY A 133 14.99 18.29 17.86
C GLY A 133 16.31 18.67 17.18
N VAL A 134 17.01 17.72 16.56
CA VAL A 134 18.26 17.96 15.82
C VAL A 134 17.93 18.18 14.34
N SER A 135 18.31 19.35 13.80
CA SER A 135 18.16 19.67 12.37
C SER A 135 18.91 18.65 11.51
N ARG A 136 18.23 18.12 10.51
CA ARG A 136 18.79 17.21 9.48
C ARG A 136 19.05 17.92 8.16
N GLY A 137 18.63 19.15 8.06
CA GLY A 137 18.81 20.01 6.89
C GLY A 137 17.53 20.68 6.44
N ALA A 138 17.68 21.70 5.63
CA ALA A 138 16.61 22.38 4.94
C ALA A 138 16.76 22.18 3.43
N VAL A 139 15.65 21.97 2.74
CA VAL A 139 15.64 21.70 1.30
C VAL A 139 14.56 22.55 0.62
N GLU A 140 14.92 23.09 -0.53
CA GLU A 140 13.95 23.65 -1.47
C GLU A 140 13.20 22.47 -2.11
N THR A 141 11.89 22.37 -1.89
CA THR A 141 11.12 21.21 -2.31
C THR A 141 11.07 21.03 -3.83
N ALA A 142 11.26 22.10 -4.60
CA ALA A 142 11.42 22.04 -6.05
C ALA A 142 12.66 21.22 -6.47
N SER A 143 13.71 21.18 -5.63
CA SER A 143 14.94 20.41 -5.88
C SER A 143 14.82 18.93 -5.48
N LEU A 144 13.75 18.53 -4.82
CA LEU A 144 13.51 17.13 -4.47
C LEU A 144 13.17 16.33 -5.73
N HIS A 145 13.99 15.37 -6.06
CA HIS A 145 13.81 14.51 -7.21
C HIS A 145 12.88 13.35 -6.87
N ARG A 146 11.60 13.48 -7.22
CA ARG A 146 10.61 12.40 -7.07
C ARG A 146 11.06 11.13 -7.80
N ASP A 147 11.77 11.29 -8.92
CA ASP A 147 12.20 10.17 -9.78
C ASP A 147 13.18 9.21 -9.07
N LEU A 148 13.92 9.69 -8.06
CA LEU A 148 14.76 8.82 -7.21
C LEU A 148 13.94 7.76 -6.45
N TRP A 149 12.67 8.07 -6.20
CA TRP A 149 11.75 7.22 -5.45
C TRP A 149 10.77 6.49 -6.36
N GLN A 150 10.83 6.73 -7.67
CA GLN A 150 9.98 5.99 -8.61
C GLN A 150 10.46 4.55 -8.75
N VAL A 151 9.51 3.66 -8.86
CA VAL A 151 9.74 2.25 -9.12
C VAL A 151 9.10 1.94 -10.47
N PRO A 152 9.87 1.43 -11.43
CA PRO A 152 9.32 1.02 -12.72
C PRO A 152 8.26 -0.07 -12.51
N LEU A 153 7.13 0.06 -13.17
CA LEU A 153 6.15 -1.02 -13.24
C LEU A 153 6.76 -2.19 -14.00
N ARG A 154 6.56 -3.40 -13.50
CA ARG A 154 7.05 -4.61 -14.14
C ARG A 154 5.95 -5.20 -15.02
N ALA A 155 6.20 -5.31 -16.31
CA ALA A 155 5.28 -6.00 -17.22
C ALA A 155 5.24 -7.50 -16.88
N GLY A 156 4.03 -8.06 -16.84
CA GLY A 156 3.83 -9.50 -16.71
C GLY A 156 4.09 -10.22 -18.04
N PRO A 157 4.46 -11.50 -18.00
CA PRO A 157 4.73 -12.29 -19.20
C PRO A 157 3.46 -12.71 -19.95
N GLU A 158 2.30 -12.75 -19.29
CA GLU A 158 1.05 -13.25 -19.84
C GLU A 158 -0.08 -12.23 -19.67
N GLU A 159 -1.08 -12.29 -20.54
CA GLU A 159 -2.30 -11.49 -20.42
C GLU A 159 -3.09 -11.93 -19.16
N VAL A 160 -3.69 -10.94 -18.51
CA VAL A 160 -4.60 -11.19 -17.38
C VAL A 160 -6.00 -10.70 -17.71
N SER A 161 -6.97 -11.29 -17.05
CA SER A 161 -8.37 -10.88 -17.09
C SER A 161 -8.75 -10.30 -15.72
N VAL A 162 -9.29 -9.09 -15.70
CA VAL A 162 -9.77 -8.42 -14.48
C VAL A 162 -11.20 -7.97 -14.67
N VAL A 163 -12.05 -8.32 -13.71
CA VAL A 163 -13.44 -7.87 -13.65
C VAL A 163 -13.54 -6.66 -12.72
N GLY A 164 -14.21 -5.61 -13.16
CA GLY A 164 -14.40 -4.42 -12.35
C GLY A 164 -15.35 -3.41 -13.00
N ARG A 165 -15.63 -2.33 -12.26
CA ARG A 165 -16.46 -1.22 -12.75
C ARG A 165 -15.59 -0.23 -13.49
N LEU A 166 -15.94 0.10 -14.73
CA LEU A 166 -15.26 1.13 -15.50
C LEU A 166 -15.75 2.51 -15.04
N TYR A 167 -15.01 3.19 -14.16
CA TYR A 167 -15.48 4.43 -13.52
C TYR A 167 -14.93 5.71 -14.14
N SER A 168 -13.98 5.63 -15.06
CA SER A 168 -13.39 6.81 -15.71
C SER A 168 -12.95 6.48 -17.13
N ALA A 169 -13.27 7.38 -18.06
CA ALA A 169 -12.83 7.35 -19.46
C ALA A 169 -12.34 8.72 -19.87
N ASN A 170 -11.14 8.81 -20.44
CA ASN A 170 -10.60 10.02 -21.05
C ASN A 170 -10.19 9.71 -22.50
N LEU A 171 -11.06 10.08 -23.44
CA LEU A 171 -10.88 9.80 -24.87
C LEU A 171 -9.76 10.65 -25.50
N HIS A 172 -9.40 11.79 -24.89
CA HIS A 172 -8.33 12.63 -25.41
C HIS A 172 -6.94 12.00 -25.13
N SER A 173 -6.78 11.40 -23.95
CA SER A 173 -5.51 10.75 -23.56
C SER A 173 -5.57 9.22 -23.69
N HIS A 174 -6.64 8.65 -24.24
CA HIS A 174 -6.88 7.22 -24.39
C HIS A 174 -6.75 6.42 -23.08
N ARG A 175 -7.02 7.08 -21.93
CA ARG A 175 -6.87 6.49 -20.59
C ARG A 175 -8.22 6.18 -19.99
N PHE A 176 -8.34 4.94 -19.51
CA PHE A 176 -9.49 4.48 -18.78
C PHE A 176 -9.07 4.02 -17.37
N ARG A 177 -10.03 3.91 -16.46
CA ARG A 177 -9.78 3.43 -15.11
C ARG A 177 -10.87 2.46 -14.69
N LEU A 178 -10.44 1.34 -14.16
CA LEU A 178 -11.27 0.26 -13.65
C LEU A 178 -11.09 0.15 -12.14
N GLU A 179 -12.18 -0.12 -11.41
CA GLU A 179 -12.14 -0.44 -9.98
C GLU A 179 -12.66 -1.88 -9.80
N ASP A 180 -11.84 -2.75 -9.23
CA ASP A 180 -12.20 -4.15 -8.99
C ASP A 180 -13.14 -4.32 -7.79
N ALA A 181 -13.60 -5.55 -7.53
CA ALA A 181 -14.54 -5.87 -6.45
C ALA A 181 -13.99 -5.60 -5.03
N VAL A 182 -12.65 -5.47 -4.89
CA VAL A 182 -12.00 -5.16 -3.60
C VAL A 182 -11.57 -3.69 -3.49
N GLY A 183 -11.94 -2.85 -4.49
CA GLY A 183 -11.65 -1.42 -4.50
C GLY A 183 -10.26 -1.06 -5.03
N THR A 184 -9.56 -2.00 -5.70
CA THR A 184 -8.29 -1.71 -6.34
C THR A 184 -8.52 -0.92 -7.63
N ARG A 185 -7.81 0.20 -7.77
CA ARG A 185 -7.90 1.06 -8.95
C ARG A 185 -6.81 0.72 -9.95
N ILE A 186 -7.22 0.25 -11.11
CA ILE A 186 -6.34 -0.21 -12.18
C ILE A 186 -6.43 0.76 -13.35
N VAL A 187 -5.28 1.21 -13.84
CA VAL A 187 -5.19 2.11 -14.99
C VAL A 187 -5.15 1.28 -16.27
N LEU A 188 -5.91 1.69 -17.28
CA LEU A 188 -5.86 1.14 -18.62
C LEU A 188 -5.27 2.23 -19.54
N PRO A 189 -3.93 2.28 -19.70
CA PRO A 189 -3.25 3.35 -20.41
C PRO A 189 -3.43 3.28 -21.94
N SER A 190 -3.84 2.13 -22.45
CA SER A 190 -4.22 1.89 -23.84
C SER A 190 -5.34 0.85 -23.91
N VAL A 191 -6.35 1.13 -24.70
CA VAL A 191 -7.49 0.26 -24.95
C VAL A 191 -7.57 0.01 -26.44
N VAL A 192 -7.95 -1.20 -26.85
CA VAL A 192 -7.99 -1.58 -28.28
C VAL A 192 -9.08 -0.83 -29.04
N ASP A 193 -10.25 -0.60 -28.40
CA ASP A 193 -11.37 0.15 -28.95
C ASP A 193 -11.92 1.14 -27.90
N ASP A 194 -11.43 2.37 -27.94
CA ASP A 194 -11.81 3.43 -27.01
C ASP A 194 -13.29 3.78 -27.11
N SER A 195 -13.86 3.73 -28.32
CA SER A 195 -15.25 4.10 -28.55
C SER A 195 -16.22 3.08 -28.00
N ALA A 196 -15.89 1.78 -28.16
CA ALA A 196 -16.66 0.71 -27.55
C ALA A 196 -16.52 0.73 -26.02
N ALA A 197 -15.30 0.91 -25.51
CA ALA A 197 -15.03 0.99 -24.08
C ALA A 197 -15.75 2.17 -23.40
N ALA A 198 -15.80 3.34 -24.04
CA ALA A 198 -16.47 4.52 -23.49
C ALA A 198 -17.99 4.32 -23.29
N ARG A 199 -18.63 3.50 -24.13
CA ARG A 199 -20.07 3.16 -23.97
C ARG A 199 -20.34 2.30 -22.75
N LEU A 200 -19.29 1.66 -22.20
CA LEU A 200 -19.35 0.82 -21.02
C LEU A 200 -18.99 1.58 -19.72
N LEU A 201 -18.91 2.92 -19.81
CA LEU A 201 -18.67 3.72 -18.62
C LEU A 201 -19.76 3.46 -17.58
N ASP A 202 -19.34 3.32 -16.33
CA ASP A 202 -20.17 2.98 -15.18
C ASP A 202 -20.72 1.53 -15.16
N ALA A 203 -20.40 0.72 -16.16
CA ALA A 203 -20.77 -0.68 -16.22
C ALA A 203 -19.72 -1.61 -15.56
N LEU A 204 -20.17 -2.80 -15.18
CA LEU A 204 -19.29 -3.90 -14.82
C LEU A 204 -18.73 -4.53 -16.10
N VAL A 205 -17.41 -4.56 -16.22
CA VAL A 205 -16.69 -5.00 -17.41
C VAL A 205 -15.60 -6.00 -17.09
N VAL A 206 -15.14 -6.69 -18.11
CA VAL A 206 -13.92 -7.50 -18.09
C VAL A 206 -12.87 -6.79 -18.95
N ALA A 207 -11.72 -6.52 -18.37
CA ALA A 207 -10.54 -6.00 -19.06
C ALA A 207 -9.50 -7.11 -19.19
N VAL A 208 -9.11 -7.43 -20.44
CA VAL A 208 -8.08 -8.43 -20.76
C VAL A 208 -6.91 -7.74 -21.42
N GLY A 209 -5.69 -7.98 -20.96
CA GLY A 209 -4.48 -7.41 -21.55
C GLY A 209 -3.23 -7.68 -20.72
N VAL A 210 -2.14 -7.03 -21.08
CA VAL A 210 -0.83 -7.25 -20.45
C VAL A 210 -0.74 -6.48 -19.13
N PRO A 211 -0.58 -7.17 -17.99
CA PRO A 211 -0.53 -6.52 -16.67
C PRO A 211 0.79 -5.78 -16.47
N GLU A 212 0.71 -4.67 -15.75
CA GLU A 212 1.84 -3.99 -15.13
C GLU A 212 1.67 -4.05 -13.61
N TYR A 213 2.62 -4.64 -12.95
CA TYR A 213 2.58 -4.85 -11.50
C TYR A 213 3.25 -3.69 -10.76
N ALA A 214 2.59 -3.26 -9.69
CA ALA A 214 3.17 -2.33 -8.73
C ALA A 214 4.24 -3.03 -7.86
N ALA A 215 4.97 -2.24 -7.09
CA ALA A 215 6.02 -2.72 -6.20
C ALA A 215 5.53 -3.70 -5.12
N ASP A 216 4.23 -3.66 -4.78
CA ASP A 216 3.59 -4.57 -3.81
C ASP A 216 3.05 -5.86 -4.46
N GLY A 217 3.27 -6.04 -5.77
CA GLY A 217 2.82 -7.20 -6.53
C GLY A 217 1.36 -7.11 -7.01
N GLY A 218 0.64 -6.03 -6.70
CA GLY A 218 -0.71 -5.77 -7.21
C GLY A 218 -0.67 -5.29 -8.67
N ILE A 219 -1.77 -5.54 -9.42
CA ILE A 219 -1.92 -5.01 -10.78
C ILE A 219 -2.18 -3.51 -10.69
N ALA A 220 -1.25 -2.69 -11.19
CA ALA A 220 -1.37 -1.24 -11.25
C ALA A 220 -1.97 -0.76 -12.58
N ALA A 221 -1.64 -1.44 -13.68
CA ALA A 221 -2.17 -1.11 -14.99
C ALA A 221 -2.33 -2.37 -15.86
N ILE A 222 -3.16 -2.28 -16.90
CA ILE A 222 -3.29 -3.30 -17.95
C ILE A 222 -3.14 -2.57 -19.28
N ARG A 223 -2.09 -2.92 -20.04
CA ARG A 223 -1.84 -2.38 -21.37
C ARG A 223 -2.55 -3.18 -22.47
N ASN A 224 -2.87 -2.47 -23.55
CA ASN A 224 -3.57 -3.03 -24.73
C ASN A 224 -4.84 -3.78 -24.32
N ALA A 225 -5.59 -3.15 -23.39
CA ALA A 225 -6.76 -3.78 -22.81
C ALA A 225 -7.90 -3.91 -23.82
N THR A 226 -8.44 -5.10 -23.97
CA THR A 226 -9.74 -5.33 -24.57
C THR A 226 -10.80 -5.29 -23.48
N ILE A 227 -11.83 -4.44 -23.64
CA ILE A 227 -12.88 -4.25 -22.65
C ILE A 227 -14.19 -4.80 -23.22
N SER A 228 -14.85 -5.68 -22.47
CA SER A 228 -16.15 -6.24 -22.80
C SER A 228 -17.11 -6.19 -21.61
N PRO A 229 -18.44 -6.16 -21.83
CA PRO A 229 -19.40 -6.27 -20.73
C PRO A 229 -19.20 -7.56 -19.94
N ALA A 230 -19.24 -7.47 -18.61
CA ALA A 230 -19.07 -8.67 -17.78
C ALA A 230 -20.25 -9.68 -17.95
N ALA A 231 -21.43 -9.21 -18.38
CA ALA A 231 -22.57 -10.07 -18.67
C ALA A 231 -22.34 -11.01 -19.87
N ASP A 232 -21.44 -10.64 -20.80
CA ASP A 232 -21.11 -11.45 -21.98
C ASP A 232 -20.04 -12.50 -21.69
N VAL A 233 -19.38 -12.39 -20.53
CA VAL A 233 -18.38 -13.36 -20.11
C VAL A 233 -19.08 -14.47 -19.34
N SER A 234 -19.25 -15.61 -19.98
CA SER A 234 -19.67 -16.83 -19.26
C SER A 234 -18.67 -17.07 -18.13
N VAL A 235 -19.15 -16.95 -16.89
CA VAL A 235 -18.35 -17.15 -15.65
C VAL A 235 -17.68 -18.53 -15.61
N THR A 236 -18.10 -19.45 -16.46
CA THR A 236 -17.59 -20.81 -16.63
C THR A 236 -16.09 -20.89 -17.01
N GLY A 237 -15.50 -19.83 -17.53
CA GLY A 237 -14.04 -19.79 -17.87
C GLY A 237 -13.19 -18.99 -16.89
N LEU A 238 -13.80 -18.20 -15.99
CA LEU A 238 -13.08 -17.32 -15.05
C LEU A 238 -12.96 -17.90 -13.64
N VAL A 239 -13.84 -18.83 -13.29
CA VAL A 239 -13.67 -19.66 -12.11
C VAL A 239 -12.93 -20.90 -12.61
N PRO A 240 -11.68 -21.18 -12.17
CA PRO A 240 -11.12 -22.51 -12.33
C PRO A 240 -12.21 -23.46 -11.85
N SER A 241 -12.59 -24.46 -12.65
CA SER A 241 -13.58 -25.46 -12.25
C SER A 241 -13.23 -25.85 -10.83
N GLY A 242 -14.03 -25.39 -9.87
CA GLY A 242 -13.72 -25.63 -8.48
C GLY A 242 -13.61 -27.13 -8.33
N VAL A 243 -12.46 -27.60 -7.95
CA VAL A 243 -12.30 -29.02 -7.62
C VAL A 243 -13.34 -29.29 -6.54
N PRO A 244 -14.27 -30.23 -6.73
CA PRO A 244 -15.29 -30.54 -5.75
C PRO A 244 -14.61 -30.76 -4.40
N ILE A 245 -15.22 -30.27 -3.32
CA ILE A 245 -14.60 -30.35 -1.97
C ILE A 245 -14.28 -31.79 -1.59
N GLU A 246 -15.06 -32.74 -2.12
CA GLU A 246 -14.87 -34.20 -1.96
C GLU A 246 -13.55 -34.64 -2.61
N GLU A 247 -13.17 -34.06 -3.74
CA GLU A 247 -11.93 -34.37 -4.44
C GLU A 247 -10.73 -33.71 -3.77
N ILE A 248 -10.90 -32.49 -3.23
CA ILE A 248 -9.90 -31.83 -2.39
C ILE A 248 -9.65 -32.64 -1.11
N LEU A 249 -10.73 -33.11 -0.46
CA LEU A 249 -10.62 -33.92 0.74
C LEU A 249 -10.02 -35.31 0.45
N ALA A 250 -10.31 -35.88 -0.73
CA ALA A 250 -9.74 -37.17 -1.14
C ALA A 250 -8.27 -37.06 -1.56
N SER A 251 -7.84 -35.90 -2.07
CA SER A 251 -6.46 -35.64 -2.48
C SER A 251 -5.62 -34.97 -1.37
N ALA A 252 -6.27 -34.43 -0.34
CA ALA A 252 -5.55 -33.90 0.80
C ALA A 252 -4.78 -35.07 1.47
N PRO A 253 -3.44 -34.96 1.63
CA PRO A 253 -2.74 -35.89 2.48
C PRO A 253 -3.44 -35.80 3.83
N GLY A 254 -4.06 -36.88 4.25
CA GLY A 254 -4.62 -37.01 5.61
C GLY A 254 -3.52 -36.59 6.62
N PRO A 255 -3.87 -36.20 7.83
CA PRO A 255 -2.86 -35.95 8.85
C PRO A 255 -1.97 -37.19 8.88
N GLY A 256 -0.72 -37.00 8.40
CA GLY A 256 0.22 -38.11 8.35
C GLY A 256 0.28 -38.69 9.74
N LEU A 257 0.08 -40.01 9.87
CA LEU A 257 0.14 -40.70 11.15
C LEU A 257 1.46 -40.43 11.89
N GLU A 258 2.48 -39.95 11.20
CA GLU A 258 3.79 -39.51 11.73
C GLU A 258 3.72 -38.27 12.61
N HIS A 259 2.59 -37.50 12.57
CA HIS A 259 2.38 -36.28 13.36
C HIS A 259 1.06 -36.35 14.15
N ALA A 260 0.46 -37.50 14.28
CA ALA A 260 -0.64 -37.69 15.21
C ALA A 260 -0.11 -37.35 16.63
N LEU A 261 -0.68 -36.32 17.23
CA LEU A 261 -0.44 -36.02 18.63
C LEU A 261 -0.85 -37.29 19.39
N ASP A 262 0.15 -37.95 20.02
CA ASP A 262 -0.06 -39.12 20.83
C ASP A 262 -0.70 -38.67 22.16
N LEU A 263 -1.97 -38.30 22.07
CA LEU A 263 -2.76 -37.83 23.21
C LEU A 263 -3.44 -39.04 23.80
N THR A 264 -3.29 -39.20 25.08
CA THR A 264 -4.12 -40.13 25.85
C THR A 264 -5.59 -39.70 25.81
N ASP A 265 -6.52 -40.60 26.02
CA ASP A 265 -7.97 -40.30 26.06
C ASP A 265 -8.28 -39.16 27.04
N GLU A 266 -7.56 -39.11 28.20
CA GLU A 266 -7.72 -38.04 29.20
C GLU A 266 -7.23 -36.68 28.73
N GLU A 267 -6.13 -36.64 27.97
CA GLU A 267 -5.59 -35.41 27.36
C GLU A 267 -6.50 -34.90 26.24
N PHE A 268 -7.03 -35.82 25.44
CA PHE A 268 -7.99 -35.49 24.38
C PHE A 268 -9.29 -34.92 24.95
N ASP A 269 -9.85 -35.55 26.01
CA ASP A 269 -11.03 -35.03 26.70
C ASP A 269 -10.78 -33.71 27.41
N SER A 270 -9.57 -33.47 27.91
CA SER A 270 -9.16 -32.19 28.49
C SER A 270 -9.07 -31.12 27.43
N PHE A 271 -8.49 -31.43 26.25
CA PHE A 271 -8.43 -30.54 25.09
C PHE A 271 -9.83 -30.16 24.60
N LEU A 272 -10.72 -31.16 24.43
CA LEU A 272 -12.09 -30.89 23.99
C LEU A 272 -12.88 -30.03 24.99
N ARG A 273 -12.64 -30.18 26.30
CA ARG A 273 -13.24 -29.32 27.32
C ARG A 273 -12.72 -27.90 27.24
N ALA A 274 -11.43 -27.67 26.96
CA ALA A 274 -10.83 -26.37 26.83
C ALA A 274 -11.31 -25.62 25.55
N VAL A 275 -11.60 -26.35 24.46
CA VAL A 275 -12.10 -25.78 23.19
C VAL A 275 -13.60 -25.46 23.23
N ARG A 276 -14.38 -26.18 24.05
CA ARG A 276 -15.83 -26.00 24.20
C ARG A 276 -16.22 -25.04 25.31
N GLY A 277 -15.25 -24.58 26.14
CA GLY A 277 -15.29 -23.67 27.30
C GLY A 277 -16.04 -22.53 27.30
#